data_ee57913d2801347b64af3435f4289ba2
#
_entry.id   ee57913d2801347b64af3435f4289ba2
#
_cell.length_a   1.000
_cell.length_b   1.000
_cell.length_c   1.000
_cell.angle_alpha   90.00
_cell.angle_beta   90.00
_cell.angle_gamma   90.00
#
_symmetry.space_group_name_H-M   'P 1'
#
loop_
_entity.id
_entity.type
_entity.pdbx_description
1 polymer ?
#
loop_
_entity_poly.entity_id
_entity_poly.type
_entity_poly.pdbx_seq_one_letter_code
_entity_poly.pdbx_strand_id
1 'polypeptide(L)'
;RHRQLRLTAIKIRRWVVESVHRAGAGHLGGPMSAAELLTALYFEVMRIDPEKPHDPDRDRFILSKGHCSIGLYAALAARGYFPPEELETFDAVDSRLQGHPDMSVLPGIDMSSGSLGQGLSPGLGMALAARMQQKDYHTWVMLGDGDSQEGQIWEAAFVADRYRVSNLTAILDWNGLQQFGWATDAGYEDDARRPAQDNPALRWAAFGWHVIEIDGHDFEQILSACAAARDHDEGPSIIIARTVKGKGSSY
;
A
#
# COMPACT_ATOMS: atom_id res chain seq x y z
N ARG A 1 17.28 5.57 -14.39
CA ARG A 1 16.00 5.62 -13.70
C ARG A 1 15.73 4.30 -12.96
N HIS A 2 15.45 3.17 -13.62
CA HIS A 2 15.09 1.89 -12.99
C HIS A 2 16.18 1.35 -12.06
N ARG A 3 17.48 1.52 -12.39
CA ARG A 3 18.58 1.12 -11.50
C ARG A 3 18.52 1.85 -10.15
N GLN A 4 18.22 3.14 -10.15
CA GLN A 4 18.12 3.91 -8.91
C GLN A 4 16.92 3.46 -8.06
N LEU A 5 15.76 3.22 -8.69
CA LEU A 5 14.59 2.68 -7.99
C LEU A 5 14.87 1.32 -7.36
N ARG A 6 15.55 0.41 -8.07
CA ARG A 6 15.97 -0.89 -7.51
C ARG A 6 16.87 -0.73 -6.29
N LEU A 7 17.85 0.18 -6.34
CA LEU A 7 18.73 0.45 -5.20
C LEU A 7 17.93 1.03 -4.01
N THR A 8 16.97 1.88 -4.27
CA THR A 8 16.08 2.43 -3.23
C THR A 8 15.22 1.34 -2.60
N ALA A 9 14.61 0.45 -3.38
CA ALA A 9 13.82 -0.67 -2.86
C ALA A 9 14.68 -1.64 -2.02
N ILE A 10 15.92 -1.91 -2.43
CA ILE A 10 16.88 -2.69 -1.64
C ILE A 10 17.19 -1.99 -0.32
N LYS A 11 17.42 -0.68 -0.34
CA LYS A 11 17.67 0.15 0.85
C LYS A 11 16.49 0.10 1.82
N ILE A 12 15.26 0.24 1.30
CA ILE A 12 14.03 0.13 2.09
C ILE A 12 13.97 -1.25 2.77
N ARG A 13 14.15 -2.34 2.04
CA ARG A 13 14.17 -3.70 2.62
C ARG A 13 15.21 -3.87 3.72
N ARG A 14 16.40 -3.37 3.49
CA ARG A 14 17.46 -3.40 4.48
C ARG A 14 17.03 -2.71 5.77
N TRP A 15 16.51 -1.50 5.68
CA TRP A 15 16.02 -0.74 6.82
C TRP A 15 14.85 -1.43 7.54
N VAL A 16 13.93 -2.05 6.78
CA VAL A 16 12.84 -2.87 7.35
C VAL A 16 13.42 -3.99 8.23
N VAL A 17 14.40 -4.74 7.73
CA VAL A 17 15.02 -5.85 8.47
C VAL A 17 15.77 -5.32 9.70
N GLU A 18 16.58 -4.27 9.55
CA GLU A 18 17.36 -3.67 10.63
C GLU A 18 16.45 -3.13 11.75
N SER A 19 15.36 -2.43 11.41
CA SER A 19 14.42 -1.86 12.38
C SER A 19 13.64 -2.93 13.11
N VAL A 20 13.07 -3.92 12.42
CA VAL A 20 12.32 -5.02 13.05
C VAL A 20 13.22 -5.88 13.92
N HIS A 21 14.46 -6.15 13.48
CA HIS A 21 15.43 -6.90 14.27
C HIS A 21 15.78 -6.16 15.59
N ARG A 22 16.00 -4.85 15.49
CA ARG A 22 16.32 -4.01 16.66
C ARG A 22 15.14 -3.92 17.64
N ALA A 23 13.93 -3.74 17.14
CA ALA A 23 12.72 -3.68 17.94
C ALA A 23 12.35 -5.03 18.57
N GLY A 24 12.80 -6.15 18.01
CA GLY A 24 12.35 -7.48 18.41
C GLY A 24 10.87 -7.77 18.13
N ALA A 25 10.21 -6.89 17.39
CA ALA A 25 8.78 -6.95 17.07
C ALA A 25 8.52 -6.32 15.68
N GLY A 26 7.37 -6.62 15.09
CA GLY A 26 6.94 -6.05 13.81
C GLY A 26 6.75 -7.08 12.69
N HIS A 27 6.34 -6.60 11.55
CA HIS A 27 6.07 -7.43 10.38
C HIS A 27 7.16 -7.24 9.32
N LEU A 28 7.73 -8.34 8.81
CA LEU A 28 8.75 -8.32 7.75
C LEU A 28 8.14 -8.58 6.37
N GLY A 29 7.32 -9.60 6.25
CA GLY A 29 6.93 -10.15 4.95
C GLY A 29 6.21 -9.17 4.04
N GLY A 30 5.20 -8.47 4.57
CA GLY A 30 4.41 -7.48 3.85
C GLY A 30 5.17 -6.20 3.47
N PRO A 31 5.96 -5.60 4.38
CA PRO A 31 6.85 -4.49 4.03
C PRO A 31 7.85 -4.83 2.94
N MET A 32 8.39 -6.05 2.95
CA MET A 32 9.36 -6.50 1.94
C MET A 32 8.71 -6.79 0.58
N SER A 33 7.47 -7.32 0.53
CA SER A 33 6.74 -7.49 -0.73
C SER A 33 6.39 -6.15 -1.39
N ALA A 34 6.04 -5.15 -0.60
CA ALA A 34 5.60 -3.84 -1.07
C ALA A 34 6.73 -2.86 -1.44
N ALA A 35 8.00 -3.24 -1.27
CA ALA A 35 9.13 -2.29 -1.37
C ALA A 35 9.25 -1.61 -2.74
N GLU A 36 9.05 -2.33 -3.86
CA GLU A 36 9.04 -1.75 -5.21
C GLU A 36 7.84 -0.82 -5.41
N LEU A 37 6.66 -1.22 -4.96
CA LEU A 37 5.43 -0.45 -5.07
C LEU A 37 5.55 0.88 -4.32
N LEU A 38 6.01 0.86 -3.06
CA LEU A 38 6.27 2.06 -2.26
C LEU A 38 7.34 2.94 -2.91
N THR A 39 8.43 2.32 -3.40
CA THR A 39 9.47 3.06 -4.09
C THR A 39 8.94 3.77 -5.33
N ALA A 40 8.18 3.08 -6.18
CA ALA A 40 7.62 3.67 -7.40
C ALA A 40 6.68 4.84 -7.05
N LEU A 41 5.77 4.65 -6.07
CA LEU A 41 4.84 5.69 -5.65
C LEU A 41 5.55 6.94 -5.14
N TYR A 42 6.47 6.80 -4.19
CA TYR A 42 7.10 7.95 -3.52
C TYR A 42 8.19 8.64 -4.35
N PHE A 43 8.79 7.97 -5.34
CA PHE A 43 9.92 8.52 -6.09
C PHE A 43 9.59 8.90 -7.54
N GLU A 44 8.49 8.38 -8.11
CA GLU A 44 8.19 8.60 -9.53
C GLU A 44 6.71 8.93 -9.83
N VAL A 45 5.77 8.43 -9.02
CA VAL A 45 4.35 8.47 -9.37
C VAL A 45 3.63 9.63 -8.70
N MET A 46 3.76 9.77 -7.37
CA MET A 46 3.01 10.75 -6.61
C MET A 46 3.59 12.15 -6.72
N ARG A 47 2.73 13.14 -6.85
CA ARG A 47 3.05 14.56 -6.74
C ARG A 47 3.13 14.93 -5.26
N ILE A 48 4.30 14.81 -4.68
CA ILE A 48 4.59 15.05 -3.28
C ILE A 48 5.92 15.80 -3.11
N ASP A 49 5.99 16.63 -2.09
CA ASP A 49 7.19 17.35 -1.67
C ASP A 49 7.39 17.13 -0.15
N PRO A 50 8.48 16.45 0.27
CA PRO A 50 8.74 16.23 1.70
C PRO A 50 8.94 17.52 2.50
N GLU A 51 9.33 18.64 1.85
CA GLU A 51 9.45 19.96 2.50
C GLU A 51 8.07 20.63 2.70
N LYS A 52 7.03 20.13 2.01
CA LYS A 52 5.65 20.62 2.10
C LYS A 52 4.66 19.48 2.37
N PRO A 53 4.81 18.74 3.47
CA PRO A 53 4.03 17.54 3.74
C PRO A 53 2.52 17.81 3.90
N HIS A 54 2.14 19.05 4.17
CA HIS A 54 0.74 19.48 4.35
C HIS A 54 0.18 20.23 3.14
N ASP A 55 0.87 20.21 1.99
CA ASP A 55 0.36 20.82 0.76
C ASP A 55 -1.03 20.24 0.45
N PRO A 56 -2.08 21.09 0.36
CA PRO A 56 -3.44 20.62 0.11
C PRO A 56 -3.64 20.04 -1.29
N ASP A 57 -2.74 20.30 -2.22
CA ASP A 57 -2.81 19.88 -3.62
C ASP A 57 -1.93 18.66 -3.97
N ARG A 58 -1.16 18.15 -2.97
CA ARG A 58 -0.38 16.94 -3.16
C ARG A 58 -1.26 15.70 -3.32
N ASP A 59 -0.77 14.68 -3.97
CA ASP A 59 -1.41 13.36 -3.99
C ASP A 59 -1.52 12.78 -2.57
N ARG A 60 -2.45 11.85 -2.38
CA ARG A 60 -2.70 11.15 -1.11
C ARG A 60 -2.31 9.70 -1.21
N PHE A 61 -1.77 9.17 -0.10
CA PHE A 61 -1.45 7.76 0.01
C PHE A 61 -1.95 7.17 1.32
N ILE A 62 -2.70 6.07 1.23
CA ILE A 62 -3.17 5.31 2.39
C ILE A 62 -2.58 3.90 2.35
N LEU A 63 -1.88 3.53 3.41
CA LEU A 63 -1.47 2.15 3.66
C LEU A 63 -2.59 1.43 4.43
N SER A 64 -3.57 0.82 3.73
CA SER A 64 -4.71 0.13 4.35
C SER A 64 -4.23 -1.06 5.19
N LYS A 65 -3.29 -1.85 4.69
CA LYS A 65 -2.59 -2.89 5.45
C LYS A 65 -1.57 -2.28 6.44
N GLY A 66 -2.06 -1.57 7.45
CA GLY A 66 -1.27 -0.75 8.37
C GLY A 66 -0.15 -1.46 9.10
N HIS A 67 -0.23 -2.79 9.25
CA HIS A 67 0.85 -3.62 9.78
C HIS A 67 2.16 -3.58 8.96
N CYS A 68 2.11 -3.04 7.75
CA CYS A 68 3.29 -2.79 6.92
C CYS A 68 3.93 -1.42 7.16
N SER A 69 3.66 -0.76 8.29
CA SER A 69 4.11 0.58 8.67
C SER A 69 5.59 0.81 8.47
N ILE A 70 6.46 -0.13 8.88
CA ILE A 70 7.92 0.03 8.75
C ILE A 70 8.37 0.15 7.29
N GLY A 71 7.68 -0.47 6.33
CA GLY A 71 7.94 -0.29 4.91
C GLY A 71 7.61 1.12 4.43
N LEU A 72 6.49 1.67 4.91
CA LEU A 72 6.10 3.05 4.65
C LEU A 72 7.08 4.04 5.29
N TYR A 73 7.46 3.83 6.55
CA TYR A 73 8.44 4.69 7.24
C TYR A 73 9.79 4.69 6.54
N ALA A 74 10.27 3.52 6.10
CA ALA A 74 11.50 3.43 5.33
C ALA A 74 11.41 4.19 3.97
N ALA A 75 10.26 4.16 3.30
CA ALA A 75 10.02 4.93 2.09
C ALA A 75 9.99 6.44 2.36
N LEU A 76 9.30 6.87 3.43
CA LEU A 76 9.25 8.28 3.86
C LEU A 76 10.63 8.81 4.26
N ALA A 77 11.41 8.05 5.05
CA ALA A 77 12.78 8.41 5.40
C ALA A 77 13.67 8.49 4.16
N ALA A 78 13.58 7.52 3.24
CA ALA A 78 14.33 7.55 1.99
C ALA A 78 13.96 8.74 1.09
N ARG A 79 12.70 9.21 1.17
CA ARG A 79 12.19 10.37 0.43
C ARG A 79 12.57 11.70 1.09
N GLY A 80 12.94 11.71 2.38
CA GLY A 80 13.39 12.88 3.11
C GLY A 80 12.34 13.53 4.03
N TYR A 81 11.29 12.85 4.40
CA TYR A 81 10.28 13.36 5.36
C TYR A 81 10.83 13.46 6.78
N PHE A 82 11.81 12.63 7.14
CA PHE A 82 12.51 12.63 8.41
C PHE A 82 13.88 11.95 8.29
N PRO A 83 14.81 12.17 9.24
CA PRO A 83 16.13 11.56 9.22
C PRO A 83 16.06 10.02 9.29
N PRO A 84 16.80 9.28 8.44
CA PRO A 84 16.79 7.82 8.43
C PRO A 84 17.19 7.18 9.76
N GLU A 85 17.98 7.85 10.58
CA GLU A 85 18.42 7.39 11.90
C GLU A 85 17.24 7.20 12.86
N GLU A 86 16.13 7.89 12.62
CA GLU A 86 14.91 7.75 13.42
C GLU A 86 14.28 6.35 13.27
N LEU A 87 14.54 5.64 12.17
CA LEU A 87 14.11 4.25 11.97
C LEU A 87 14.65 3.31 13.08
N GLU A 88 15.72 3.71 13.76
CA GLU A 88 16.26 2.96 14.90
C GLU A 88 15.33 2.92 16.12
N THR A 89 14.38 3.84 16.18
CA THR A 89 13.40 3.94 17.28
C THR A 89 12.09 3.20 16.96
N PHE A 90 12.01 2.46 15.84
CA PHE A 90 10.79 1.76 15.45
C PHE A 90 10.21 0.93 16.61
N ASP A 91 8.92 1.10 16.86
CA ASP A 91 8.10 0.42 17.88
C ASP A 91 8.59 0.63 19.36
N ALA A 92 9.46 1.61 19.60
CA ALA A 92 9.79 2.04 20.96
C ALA A 92 8.65 2.88 21.56
N VAL A 93 8.51 2.87 22.90
CA VAL A 93 7.39 3.51 23.62
C VAL A 93 7.21 5.00 23.27
N ASP A 94 8.30 5.74 23.16
CA ASP A 94 8.26 7.19 22.88
C ASP A 94 8.48 7.53 21.39
N SER A 95 8.54 6.53 20.52
CA SER A 95 8.72 6.74 19.08
C SER A 95 7.42 7.14 18.41
N ARG A 96 7.50 8.02 17.41
CA ARG A 96 6.38 8.26 16.50
C ARG A 96 6.28 7.23 15.38
N LEU A 97 7.25 6.29 15.29
CA LEU A 97 7.30 5.21 14.32
C LEU A 97 6.75 3.91 14.92
N GLN A 98 5.45 3.90 15.22
CA GLN A 98 4.78 2.77 15.86
C GLN A 98 4.51 1.61 14.87
N GLY A 99 4.16 0.43 15.38
CA GLY A 99 3.82 -0.76 14.61
C GLY A 99 2.68 -0.55 13.58
N HIS A 100 1.90 0.51 13.75
CA HIS A 100 0.89 0.99 12.80
C HIS A 100 1.03 2.51 12.59
N PRO A 101 0.78 3.04 11.38
CA PRO A 101 0.98 4.46 11.11
C PRO A 101 -0.06 5.32 11.83
N ASP A 102 0.42 6.44 12.38
CA ASP A 102 -0.41 7.47 13.00
C ASP A 102 -0.20 8.82 12.30
N MET A 103 -1.28 9.34 11.70
CA MET A 103 -1.27 10.61 10.97
C MET A 103 -1.12 11.83 11.86
N SER A 104 -1.38 11.69 13.17
CA SER A 104 -1.31 12.80 14.11
C SER A 104 0.12 13.16 14.52
N VAL A 105 1.06 12.24 14.36
CA VAL A 105 2.44 12.41 14.84
C VAL A 105 3.51 12.42 13.75
N LEU A 106 3.22 11.89 12.56
CA LEU A 106 4.21 11.78 11.49
C LEU A 106 3.74 12.47 10.20
N PRO A 107 4.46 13.52 9.73
CA PRO A 107 4.18 14.14 8.43
C PRO A 107 4.29 13.13 7.27
N GLY A 108 3.41 13.25 6.28
CA GLY A 108 3.38 12.35 5.12
C GLY A 108 2.52 11.10 5.31
N ILE A 109 1.91 10.93 6.48
CA ILE A 109 0.87 9.93 6.72
C ILE A 109 -0.50 10.57 6.53
N ASP A 110 -1.31 10.05 5.64
CA ASP A 110 -2.64 10.60 5.31
C ASP A 110 -3.76 9.97 6.15
N MET A 111 -3.53 8.82 6.75
CA MET A 111 -4.50 8.11 7.57
C MET A 111 -3.80 7.23 8.61
N SER A 112 -4.25 7.30 9.87
CA SER A 112 -3.92 6.29 10.87
C SER A 112 -4.61 4.99 10.50
N SER A 113 -3.87 3.90 10.32
CA SER A 113 -4.40 2.62 9.86
C SER A 113 -3.90 1.47 10.73
N GLY A 114 -4.52 0.29 10.62
CA GLY A 114 -4.18 -0.87 11.44
C GLY A 114 -5.29 -1.92 11.41
N SER A 115 -6.54 -1.49 11.59
CA SER A 115 -7.71 -2.33 11.37
C SER A 115 -7.87 -2.59 9.88
N LEU A 116 -7.84 -3.87 9.48
CA LEU A 116 -7.95 -4.27 8.07
C LEU A 116 -9.29 -3.84 7.47
N GLY A 117 -9.30 -3.58 6.18
CA GLY A 117 -10.48 -3.14 5.43
C GLY A 117 -10.82 -1.65 5.56
N GLN A 118 -10.19 -0.92 6.48
CA GLN A 118 -10.58 0.45 6.79
C GLN A 118 -10.00 1.52 5.84
N GLY A 119 -8.99 1.19 5.03
CA GLY A 119 -8.25 2.20 4.26
C GLY A 119 -8.96 2.69 3.00
N LEU A 120 -9.73 1.83 2.32
CA LEU A 120 -10.33 2.19 1.03
C LEU A 120 -11.43 3.25 1.18
N SER A 121 -12.25 3.17 2.23
CA SER A 121 -13.34 4.12 2.48
C SER A 121 -12.85 5.56 2.71
N PRO A 122 -11.86 5.84 3.57
CA PRO A 122 -11.26 7.16 3.67
C PRO A 122 -10.57 7.62 2.38
N GLY A 123 -9.91 6.70 1.66
CA GLY A 123 -9.33 7.01 0.35
C GLY A 123 -10.39 7.47 -0.65
N LEU A 124 -11.52 6.79 -0.71
CA LEU A 124 -12.68 7.21 -1.48
C LEU A 124 -13.18 8.59 -1.06
N GLY A 125 -13.27 8.84 0.26
CA GLY A 125 -13.67 10.14 0.81
C GLY A 125 -12.72 11.27 0.37
N MET A 126 -11.40 11.02 0.41
CA MET A 126 -10.38 11.99 -0.06
C MET A 126 -10.51 12.26 -1.56
N ALA A 127 -10.70 11.23 -2.39
CA ALA A 127 -10.87 11.39 -3.82
C ALA A 127 -12.17 12.16 -4.18
N LEU A 128 -13.27 11.90 -3.48
CA LEU A 128 -14.50 12.67 -3.62
C LEU A 128 -14.33 14.12 -3.17
N ALA A 129 -13.62 14.36 -2.06
CA ALA A 129 -13.31 15.70 -1.57
C ALA A 129 -12.49 16.51 -2.58
N ALA A 130 -11.51 15.88 -3.27
CA ALA A 130 -10.78 16.52 -4.36
C ALA A 130 -11.74 17.02 -5.45
N ARG A 131 -12.64 16.18 -5.92
CA ARG A 131 -13.62 16.54 -6.95
C ARG A 131 -14.55 17.67 -6.51
N MET A 132 -15.04 17.61 -5.26
CA MET A 132 -15.89 18.68 -4.69
C MET A 132 -15.17 20.01 -4.59
N GLN A 133 -13.87 20.00 -4.30
CA GLN A 133 -13.03 21.18 -4.18
C GLN A 133 -12.37 21.59 -5.51
N GLN A 134 -12.68 20.93 -6.62
CA GLN A 134 -12.09 21.16 -7.94
C GLN A 134 -10.55 21.06 -7.93
N LYS A 135 -10.03 20.10 -7.15
CA LYS A 135 -8.61 19.75 -7.07
C LYS A 135 -8.32 18.51 -7.93
N ASP A 136 -7.11 18.43 -8.45
CA ASP A 136 -6.68 17.39 -9.37
C ASP A 136 -5.75 16.33 -8.73
N TYR A 137 -5.64 16.32 -7.39
CA TYR A 137 -4.83 15.31 -6.73
C TYR A 137 -5.44 13.90 -6.86
N HIS A 138 -4.56 12.93 -6.93
CA HIS A 138 -4.91 11.53 -7.01
C HIS A 138 -4.76 10.86 -5.64
N THR A 139 -5.64 9.91 -5.34
CA THR A 139 -5.59 9.13 -4.10
C THR A 139 -5.20 7.69 -4.41
N TRP A 140 -4.14 7.23 -3.76
CA TRP A 140 -3.60 5.88 -3.86
C TRP A 140 -3.86 5.13 -2.56
N VAL A 141 -4.39 3.90 -2.64
CA VAL A 141 -4.67 3.07 -1.46
C VAL A 141 -4.01 1.71 -1.64
N MET A 142 -3.08 1.35 -0.75
CA MET A 142 -2.44 0.05 -0.79
C MET A 142 -3.15 -0.95 0.11
N LEU A 143 -3.68 -2.00 -0.52
CA LEU A 143 -4.38 -3.12 0.11
C LEU A 143 -3.46 -4.35 0.22
N GLY A 144 -3.86 -5.33 1.02
CA GLY A 144 -3.27 -6.65 1.08
C GLY A 144 -4.30 -7.76 0.86
N ASP A 145 -3.85 -9.01 0.74
CA ASP A 145 -4.71 -10.19 0.54
C ASP A 145 -5.81 -10.26 1.61
N GLY A 146 -5.42 -10.31 2.88
CA GLY A 146 -6.37 -10.40 4.01
C GLY A 146 -7.20 -9.13 4.19
N ASP A 147 -6.61 -7.96 3.93
CA ASP A 147 -7.28 -6.67 3.95
C ASP A 147 -8.44 -6.63 2.94
N SER A 148 -8.24 -7.20 1.76
CA SER A 148 -9.26 -7.28 0.70
C SER A 148 -10.39 -8.28 0.96
N GLN A 149 -10.33 -9.05 2.04
CA GLN A 149 -11.41 -9.95 2.47
C GLN A 149 -12.45 -9.27 3.37
N GLU A 150 -12.11 -8.11 3.93
CA GLU A 150 -13.03 -7.34 4.76
C GLU A 150 -14.20 -6.79 3.92
N GLY A 151 -15.43 -6.91 4.45
CA GLY A 151 -16.66 -6.47 3.76
C GLY A 151 -16.65 -5.00 3.38
N GLN A 152 -16.06 -4.15 4.22
CA GLN A 152 -15.99 -2.71 4.01
C GLN A 152 -15.19 -2.31 2.76
N ILE A 153 -14.23 -3.12 2.32
CA ILE A 153 -13.55 -2.92 1.03
C ILE A 153 -14.56 -2.94 -0.12
N TRP A 154 -15.47 -3.91 -0.10
CA TRP A 154 -16.47 -4.11 -1.16
C TRP A 154 -17.58 -3.08 -1.11
N GLU A 155 -17.96 -2.62 0.08
CA GLU A 155 -18.87 -1.48 0.25
C GLU A 155 -18.27 -0.22 -0.37
N ALA A 156 -17.00 0.08 -0.09
CA ALA A 156 -16.29 1.21 -0.69
C ALA A 156 -16.11 1.05 -2.20
N ALA A 157 -15.79 -0.17 -2.65
CA ALA A 157 -15.61 -0.46 -4.07
C ALA A 157 -16.90 -0.19 -4.87
N PHE A 158 -18.05 -0.63 -4.35
CA PHE A 158 -19.35 -0.35 -4.96
C PHE A 158 -19.66 1.15 -5.05
N VAL A 159 -19.38 1.90 -3.99
CA VAL A 159 -19.61 3.35 -3.98
C VAL A 159 -18.67 4.09 -4.93
N ALA A 160 -17.39 3.67 -5.01
CA ALA A 160 -16.41 4.27 -5.93
C ALA A 160 -16.83 4.12 -7.39
N ASP A 161 -17.29 2.94 -7.81
CA ASP A 161 -17.84 2.71 -9.15
C ASP A 161 -19.10 3.54 -9.39
N ARG A 162 -20.04 3.50 -8.45
CA ARG A 162 -21.30 4.27 -8.54
C ARG A 162 -21.09 5.75 -8.84
N TYR A 163 -20.06 6.35 -8.24
CA TYR A 163 -19.70 7.76 -8.44
C TYR A 163 -18.61 7.95 -9.51
N ARG A 164 -18.17 6.90 -10.19
CA ARG A 164 -17.10 6.93 -11.21
C ARG A 164 -15.90 7.73 -10.74
N VAL A 165 -15.31 7.30 -9.61
CA VAL A 165 -14.23 8.05 -8.95
C VAL A 165 -12.90 7.74 -9.60
N SER A 166 -12.61 8.42 -10.73
CA SER A 166 -11.43 8.17 -11.56
C SER A 166 -10.10 8.62 -10.92
N ASN A 167 -10.13 9.52 -9.94
CA ASN A 167 -8.95 9.95 -9.19
C ASN A 167 -8.67 9.07 -7.94
N LEU A 168 -9.16 7.82 -7.94
CA LEU A 168 -8.90 6.80 -6.93
C LEU A 168 -8.29 5.57 -7.59
N THR A 169 -7.10 5.18 -7.13
CA THR A 169 -6.47 3.91 -7.51
C THR A 169 -6.15 3.10 -6.26
N ALA A 170 -6.67 1.88 -6.20
CA ALA A 170 -6.21 0.89 -5.25
C ALA A 170 -5.05 0.06 -5.84
N ILE A 171 -4.11 -0.37 -4.99
CA ILE A 171 -3.03 -1.28 -5.34
C ILE A 171 -3.12 -2.46 -4.40
N LEU A 172 -3.42 -3.63 -4.92
CA LEU A 172 -3.46 -4.88 -4.16
C LEU A 172 -2.08 -5.53 -4.21
N ASP A 173 -1.36 -5.51 -3.07
CA ASP A 173 -0.16 -6.31 -2.88
C ASP A 173 -0.57 -7.77 -2.71
N TRP A 174 -0.70 -8.45 -3.87
CA TRP A 174 -1.17 -9.83 -3.96
C TRP A 174 0.01 -10.80 -3.82
N ASN A 175 0.40 -11.08 -2.56
CA ASN A 175 1.52 -11.96 -2.26
C ASN A 175 1.08 -13.42 -1.99
N GLY A 176 -0.21 -13.71 -2.02
CA GLY A 176 -0.77 -15.05 -1.84
C GLY A 176 -0.79 -15.56 -0.41
N LEU A 177 -0.47 -14.72 0.59
CA LEU A 177 -0.39 -15.12 1.98
C LEU A 177 -1.09 -14.11 2.89
N GLN A 178 -1.85 -14.63 3.84
CA GLN A 178 -2.46 -13.89 4.94
C GLN A 178 -2.12 -14.53 6.27
N GLN A 179 -2.37 -13.84 7.38
CA GLN A 179 -2.01 -14.36 8.69
C GLN A 179 -2.93 -15.50 9.14
N PHE A 180 -4.19 -15.44 8.74
CA PHE A 180 -5.20 -16.41 9.11
C PHE A 180 -5.72 -17.14 7.87
N GLY A 181 -5.85 -18.46 7.93
CA GLY A 181 -6.36 -19.29 6.85
C GLY A 181 -7.63 -20.02 7.26
N TRP A 182 -8.28 -20.61 6.27
CA TRP A 182 -9.44 -21.46 6.47
C TRP A 182 -8.98 -22.84 6.94
N ALA A 183 -9.69 -23.43 7.91
CA ALA A 183 -9.51 -24.83 8.25
C ALA A 183 -9.95 -25.69 7.05
N THR A 184 -9.10 -26.64 6.64
CA THR A 184 -9.48 -27.69 5.67
C THR A 184 -9.96 -28.93 6.43
N ASP A 185 -10.73 -29.79 5.77
CA ASP A 185 -11.18 -31.08 6.34
C ASP A 185 -10.01 -32.01 6.74
N ALA A 186 -8.81 -31.75 6.23
CA ALA A 186 -7.57 -32.49 6.51
C ALA A 186 -6.72 -31.89 7.65
N GLY A 187 -7.15 -30.80 8.29
CA GLY A 187 -6.41 -30.08 9.31
C GLY A 187 -5.67 -28.87 8.79
N TYR A 188 -4.72 -28.35 9.58
CA TYR A 188 -3.91 -27.18 9.23
C TYR A 188 -2.82 -27.57 8.22
N GLU A 189 -3.16 -27.65 6.96
CA GLU A 189 -2.16 -27.76 5.90
C GLU A 189 -1.59 -26.36 5.57
N ASP A 190 -0.41 -26.31 4.95
CA ASP A 190 0.23 -25.05 4.53
C ASP A 190 -0.68 -24.21 3.62
N ASP A 191 -1.61 -24.83 2.90
CA ASP A 191 -2.60 -24.17 2.05
C ASP A 191 -3.69 -23.43 2.83
N ALA A 192 -3.90 -23.72 4.12
CA ALA A 192 -4.89 -23.02 4.95
C ALA A 192 -4.61 -21.51 5.13
N ARG A 193 -3.38 -21.08 4.93
CA ARG A 193 -2.98 -19.66 5.00
C ARG A 193 -3.10 -18.93 3.67
N ARG A 194 -3.36 -19.64 2.59
CA ARG A 194 -3.60 -19.00 1.30
C ARG A 194 -5.02 -18.45 1.28
N PRO A 195 -5.23 -17.28 0.66
CA PRO A 195 -6.57 -16.82 0.36
C PRO A 195 -7.33 -17.94 -0.37
N ALA A 196 -8.64 -18.05 -0.12
CA ALA A 196 -9.48 -18.94 -0.90
C ALA A 196 -9.15 -18.77 -2.39
N GLN A 197 -9.11 -19.87 -3.14
CA GLN A 197 -8.84 -19.84 -4.59
C GLN A 197 -9.80 -18.86 -5.24
N ASP A 198 -9.29 -17.67 -5.52
CA ASP A 198 -10.05 -16.53 -5.93
C ASP A 198 -9.29 -15.82 -7.04
N ASN A 199 -10.03 -15.34 -7.98
CA ASN A 199 -9.47 -14.46 -9.01
C ASN A 199 -9.82 -13.02 -8.63
N PRO A 200 -8.89 -12.29 -7.98
CA PRO A 200 -9.15 -10.92 -7.59
C PRO A 200 -9.49 -10.02 -8.79
N ALA A 201 -8.93 -10.28 -9.97
CA ALA A 201 -9.23 -9.52 -11.17
C ALA A 201 -10.71 -9.61 -11.56
N LEU A 202 -11.29 -10.82 -11.55
CA LEU A 202 -12.71 -11.00 -11.85
C LEU A 202 -13.60 -10.35 -10.79
N ARG A 203 -13.21 -10.43 -9.51
CA ARG A 203 -13.97 -9.83 -8.43
C ARG A 203 -14.02 -8.31 -8.56
N TRP A 204 -12.87 -7.65 -8.72
CA TRP A 204 -12.80 -6.20 -8.89
C TRP A 204 -13.49 -5.72 -10.17
N ALA A 205 -13.36 -6.46 -11.28
CA ALA A 205 -14.08 -6.19 -12.52
C ALA A 205 -15.60 -6.27 -12.35
N ALA A 206 -16.11 -7.23 -11.56
CA ALA A 206 -17.53 -7.36 -11.24
C ALA A 206 -18.07 -6.18 -10.42
N PHE A 207 -17.20 -5.47 -9.70
CA PHE A 207 -17.52 -4.21 -9.00
C PHE A 207 -17.32 -2.96 -9.87
N GLY A 208 -17.09 -3.12 -11.19
CA GLY A 208 -16.99 -2.01 -12.13
C GLY A 208 -15.62 -1.31 -12.18
N TRP A 209 -14.58 -1.86 -11.50
CA TRP A 209 -13.25 -1.26 -11.49
C TRP A 209 -12.45 -1.59 -12.73
N HIS A 210 -11.68 -0.63 -13.21
CA HIS A 210 -10.66 -0.85 -14.23
C HIS A 210 -9.50 -1.65 -13.61
N VAL A 211 -9.28 -2.87 -14.11
CA VAL A 211 -8.33 -3.84 -13.52
C VAL A 211 -7.06 -3.90 -14.35
N ILE A 212 -5.91 -3.75 -13.69
CA ILE A 212 -4.58 -3.88 -14.29
C ILE A 212 -3.79 -4.90 -13.48
N GLU A 213 -3.34 -6.00 -14.10
CA GLU A 213 -2.50 -7.02 -13.45
C GLU A 213 -1.03 -6.85 -13.84
N ILE A 214 -0.14 -6.91 -12.85
CA ILE A 214 1.30 -6.72 -13.04
C ILE A 214 2.15 -7.68 -12.20
N ASP A 215 3.41 -7.83 -12.59
CA ASP A 215 4.48 -8.25 -11.67
C ASP A 215 4.83 -7.05 -10.76
N GLY A 216 4.51 -7.16 -9.46
CA GLY A 216 4.75 -6.13 -8.46
C GLY A 216 6.23 -5.91 -8.11
N HIS A 217 7.15 -6.65 -8.73
CA HIS A 217 8.60 -6.49 -8.61
C HIS A 217 9.25 -5.93 -9.88
N ASP A 218 8.47 -5.68 -10.93
CA ASP A 218 8.94 -5.07 -12.17
C ASP A 218 8.59 -3.58 -12.23
N PHE A 219 9.60 -2.71 -12.10
CA PHE A 219 9.41 -1.27 -12.13
C PHE A 219 8.83 -0.73 -13.45
N GLU A 220 9.06 -1.36 -14.59
CA GLU A 220 8.48 -0.95 -15.86
C GLU A 220 6.97 -1.17 -15.85
N GLN A 221 6.54 -2.36 -15.41
CA GLN A 221 5.12 -2.69 -15.28
C GLN A 221 4.44 -1.82 -14.22
N ILE A 222 5.06 -1.61 -13.05
CA ILE A 222 4.50 -0.76 -11.98
C ILE A 222 4.26 0.66 -12.49
N LEU A 223 5.27 1.29 -13.11
CA LEU A 223 5.17 2.67 -13.60
C LEU A 223 4.15 2.80 -14.72
N SER A 224 4.12 1.83 -15.65
CA SER A 224 3.13 1.80 -16.74
C SER A 224 1.70 1.64 -16.20
N ALA A 225 1.49 0.75 -15.23
CA ALA A 225 0.18 0.54 -14.61
C ALA A 225 -0.30 1.78 -13.84
N CYS A 226 0.59 2.44 -13.08
CA CYS A 226 0.25 3.67 -12.38
C CYS A 226 -0.11 4.81 -13.35
N ALA A 227 0.58 4.92 -14.48
CA ALA A 227 0.23 5.88 -15.53
C ALA A 227 -1.14 5.56 -16.13
N ALA A 228 -1.37 4.30 -16.54
CA ALA A 228 -2.65 3.87 -17.11
C ALA A 228 -3.82 4.07 -16.13
N ALA A 229 -3.61 3.79 -14.83
CA ALA A 229 -4.62 4.01 -13.80
C ALA A 229 -4.93 5.50 -13.57
N ARG A 230 -3.92 6.37 -13.68
CA ARG A 230 -4.11 7.83 -13.55
C ARG A 230 -4.81 8.42 -14.76
N ASP A 231 -4.54 7.88 -15.95
CA ASP A 231 -5.11 8.36 -17.23
C ASP A 231 -6.53 7.83 -17.47
N HIS A 232 -6.96 6.80 -16.72
CA HIS A 232 -8.31 6.24 -16.83
C HIS A 232 -9.33 7.17 -16.17
N ASP A 233 -10.27 7.71 -16.98
CA ASP A 233 -11.23 8.73 -16.55
C ASP A 233 -12.68 8.21 -16.38
N GLU A 234 -12.94 6.95 -16.73
CA GLU A 234 -14.29 6.38 -16.69
C GLU A 234 -14.72 5.89 -15.31
N GLY A 235 -13.77 5.64 -14.39
CA GLY A 235 -14.05 5.14 -13.04
C GLY A 235 -12.80 4.83 -12.23
N PRO A 236 -12.94 4.17 -11.07
CA PRO A 236 -11.79 3.81 -10.23
C PRO A 236 -10.95 2.71 -10.84
N SER A 237 -9.66 2.68 -10.50
CA SER A 237 -8.71 1.66 -10.98
C SER A 237 -8.17 0.81 -9.83
N ILE A 238 -7.93 -0.47 -10.11
CA ILE A 238 -7.21 -1.39 -9.23
C ILE A 238 -6.00 -1.98 -9.96
N ILE A 239 -4.83 -1.86 -9.35
CA ILE A 239 -3.61 -2.53 -9.80
C ILE A 239 -3.41 -3.77 -8.93
N ILE A 240 -3.53 -4.96 -9.50
CA ILE A 240 -3.25 -6.22 -8.84
C ILE A 240 -1.78 -6.55 -9.07
N ALA A 241 -0.97 -6.25 -8.06
CA ALA A 241 0.46 -6.46 -8.09
C ALA A 241 0.81 -7.83 -7.51
N ARG A 242 1.16 -8.79 -8.36
CA ARG A 242 1.63 -10.11 -7.91
C ARG A 242 3.02 -9.95 -7.32
N THR A 243 3.15 -10.29 -6.04
CA THR A 243 4.40 -10.11 -5.29
C THR A 243 4.78 -11.39 -4.54
N VAL A 244 5.96 -11.37 -3.95
CA VAL A 244 6.49 -12.44 -3.10
C VAL A 244 6.61 -11.91 -1.68
N LYS A 245 5.85 -12.46 -0.74
CA LYS A 245 5.96 -12.12 0.68
C LYS A 245 7.36 -12.40 1.19
N GLY A 246 8.01 -11.42 1.81
CA GLY A 246 9.40 -11.57 2.26
C GLY A 246 10.45 -11.50 1.13
N LYS A 247 10.12 -10.91 -0.01
CA LYS A 247 11.05 -10.73 -1.15
C LYS A 247 12.41 -10.21 -0.71
N GLY A 248 13.46 -10.95 -1.08
CA GLY A 248 14.85 -10.61 -0.73
C GLY A 248 15.39 -11.37 0.49
N SER A 249 14.56 -12.17 1.17
CA SER A 249 15.01 -13.16 2.14
C SER A 249 15.52 -14.41 1.42
N SER A 250 16.54 -15.05 1.99
CA SER A 250 17.16 -16.26 1.44
C SER A 250 16.63 -17.58 2.03
N TYR A 251 15.62 -17.53 2.89
CA TYR A 251 15.01 -18.68 3.58
C TYR A 251 13.49 -18.63 3.51
#